data_caadd7af35eecc2ef3ad909e2ca118dd
#
_entry.id   caadd7af35eecc2ef3ad909e2ca118dd
#
_cell.length_a   1.000
_cell.length_b   1.000
_cell.length_c   1.000
_cell.angle_alpha   90.00
_cell.angle_beta   90.00
_cell.angle_gamma   90.00
#
_symmetry.space_group_name_H-M   'P 1'
#
loop_
_entity.id
_entity.type
_entity.pdbx_description
1 polymer ?
#
loop_
_entity_poly.entity_id
_entity_poly.type
_entity_poly.pdbx_seq_one_letter_code
_entity_poly.pdbx_strand_id
1 'polypeptide(L)'
;MRFFLLFFLIIYFSCKEENFQTELLDQNFGDLDPELAVEVNENSSSKICINGYAGKYPCNGFDLVGNLSLDELKTSMVNDNWGWTDKENGNEYVLIGVLEGTAIVDISNAEKPKYMGLLPSLTESSQWRDIKVYKDYAFIVSEAKNHGLQIFNLKKIKNKLGGVDFETDFVLTDFGSAHNIFINEESGFAYVFGSKIFKGGPVFINISDPESSNIEGGYEFKEYVHDAQIINYKGPDERYFGKEIYVGCHGSQSSENLIVILDVTNKKNPKLISSLSYPDSGFAHQGTFSKEHKYFLLGDELDEIKYGSKTKTFIFDLSDLEKPILSFVSMGDSNAIDHNGYVRDNLFYLASYTAGVRVYDISNLKSKNIKEVGFFDTYPKNNQTAFEGAWSVYPYFESENIVISDINSGLFIVKPTK
;
A
#
# COMPACT_ATOMS: atom_id res chain seq x y z
N MET A 1 -29.55 21.76 -58.04
CA MET A 1 -29.79 20.77 -57.00
C MET A 1 -28.40 20.28 -56.49
N ARG A 2 -27.91 20.87 -55.41
CA ARG A 2 -26.61 20.50 -54.82
C ARG A 2 -26.93 19.73 -53.53
N PHE A 3 -26.53 18.44 -53.51
CA PHE A 3 -26.56 17.59 -52.30
C PHE A 3 -25.41 17.95 -51.40
N PHE A 4 -25.67 18.40 -50.16
CA PHE A 4 -24.67 18.49 -49.08
C PHE A 4 -24.67 17.13 -48.35
N LEU A 5 -23.56 16.43 -48.44
CA LEU A 5 -23.26 15.28 -47.57
C LEU A 5 -22.75 15.81 -46.22
N LEU A 6 -23.52 15.67 -45.17
CA LEU A 6 -23.04 15.85 -43.80
C LEU A 6 -22.28 14.59 -43.40
N PHE A 7 -20.96 14.70 -43.23
CA PHE A 7 -20.15 13.70 -42.53
C PHE A 7 -20.34 13.87 -41.02
N PHE A 8 -20.99 12.91 -40.37
CA PHE A 8 -20.98 12.79 -38.93
C PHE A 8 -19.62 12.16 -38.53
N LEU A 9 -18.75 12.98 -37.93
CA LEU A 9 -17.55 12.52 -37.27
C LEU A 9 -17.96 11.95 -35.90
N ILE A 10 -18.06 10.65 -35.80
CA ILE A 10 -18.22 9.95 -34.51
C ILE A 10 -16.82 9.97 -33.86
N ILE A 11 -16.62 10.89 -32.93
CA ILE A 11 -15.44 10.88 -32.07
C ILE A 11 -15.67 9.80 -31.03
N TYR A 12 -15.00 8.68 -31.17
CA TYR A 12 -14.85 7.70 -30.09
C TYR A 12 -13.98 8.34 -29.01
N PHE A 13 -14.61 8.80 -27.94
CA PHE A 13 -13.91 8.98 -26.68
C PHE A 13 -13.65 7.59 -26.10
N SER A 14 -12.49 7.03 -26.43
CA SER A 14 -11.92 5.90 -25.72
C SER A 14 -11.37 6.40 -24.39
N CYS A 15 -11.74 5.75 -23.31
CA CYS A 15 -11.26 5.97 -21.94
C CYS A 15 -9.74 6.21 -21.91
N LYS A 16 -9.35 7.41 -21.53
CA LYS A 16 -7.97 7.81 -21.26
C LYS A 16 -7.73 8.03 -19.76
N GLU A 17 -8.44 7.34 -18.90
CA GLU A 17 -8.24 7.46 -17.44
C GLU A 17 -7.02 6.66 -16.94
N GLU A 18 -6.64 5.58 -17.65
CA GLU A 18 -5.48 4.75 -17.28
C GLU A 18 -4.10 5.42 -17.49
N ASN A 19 -4.03 6.52 -18.26
CA ASN A 19 -2.72 7.06 -18.70
C ASN A 19 -2.18 8.23 -17.84
N PHE A 20 -2.96 8.83 -16.94
CA PHE A 20 -2.51 10.05 -16.29
C PHE A 20 -1.63 9.79 -15.06
N GLN A 21 -1.97 8.81 -14.23
CA GLN A 21 -1.09 8.38 -13.14
C GLN A 21 0.21 7.81 -13.71
N THR A 22 0.10 6.98 -14.76
CA THR A 22 1.23 6.47 -15.53
C THR A 22 2.06 7.60 -16.14
N GLU A 23 1.43 8.64 -16.74
CA GLU A 23 2.15 9.76 -17.33
C GLU A 23 2.85 10.65 -16.28
N LEU A 24 2.25 10.87 -15.09
CA LEU A 24 2.92 11.62 -14.01
C LEU A 24 4.08 10.83 -13.42
N LEU A 25 3.90 9.54 -13.21
CA LEU A 25 4.94 8.65 -12.69
C LEU A 25 6.05 8.46 -13.74
N ASP A 26 5.71 8.21 -15.01
CA ASP A 26 6.69 8.08 -16.11
C ASP A 26 7.51 9.36 -16.33
N GLN A 27 6.90 10.55 -16.20
CA GLN A 27 7.63 11.82 -16.33
C GLN A 27 8.63 12.05 -15.19
N ASN A 28 8.37 11.50 -13.99
CA ASN A 28 9.25 11.66 -12.83
C ASN A 28 10.27 10.53 -12.69
N PHE A 29 9.99 9.32 -13.23
CA PHE A 29 10.92 8.18 -13.19
C PHE A 29 11.88 8.10 -14.39
N GLY A 30 11.57 8.79 -15.51
CA GLY A 30 12.34 8.75 -16.75
C GLY A 30 13.72 9.39 -16.70
N ASP A 31 13.97 10.28 -15.72
CA ASP A 31 15.24 11.01 -15.55
C ASP A 31 15.90 10.68 -14.19
N LEU A 32 15.97 9.39 -13.82
CA LEU A 32 16.83 8.97 -12.71
C LEU A 32 18.27 9.26 -13.12
N ASP A 33 18.82 10.35 -12.59
CA ASP A 33 20.22 10.72 -12.75
C ASP A 33 21.12 9.58 -12.23
N PRO A 34 21.92 8.90 -13.06
CA PRO A 34 22.80 7.82 -12.61
C PRO A 34 23.79 8.25 -11.54
N GLU A 35 24.08 9.55 -11.39
CA GLU A 35 24.91 10.08 -10.30
C GLU A 35 24.18 10.08 -8.96
N LEU A 36 22.85 9.83 -8.94
CA LEU A 36 22.04 9.75 -7.71
C LEU A 36 21.98 8.35 -7.09
N ALA A 37 22.56 7.33 -7.73
CA ALA A 37 22.91 6.09 -7.05
C ALA A 37 23.97 6.41 -5.99
N VAL A 38 23.51 6.80 -4.80
CA VAL A 38 24.39 7.08 -3.67
C VAL A 38 25.14 5.78 -3.38
N GLU A 39 26.47 5.80 -3.53
CA GLU A 39 27.36 4.73 -3.09
C GLU A 39 27.04 4.36 -1.64
N VAL A 40 26.14 3.38 -1.45
CA VAL A 40 25.90 2.73 -0.16
C VAL A 40 26.90 1.57 -0.07
N ASN A 41 28.17 1.91 -0.06
CA ASN A 41 29.23 0.97 0.21
C ASN A 41 29.90 1.32 1.55
N GLU A 42 29.14 1.19 2.63
CA GLU A 42 29.69 1.01 3.96
C GLU A 42 28.93 -0.14 4.60
N ASN A 43 29.69 -1.18 5.00
CA ASN A 43 29.24 -2.36 5.72
C ASN A 43 27.98 -2.07 6.55
N SER A 44 26.87 -2.78 6.27
CA SER A 44 25.60 -2.66 6.95
C SER A 44 25.77 -2.91 8.46
N SER A 45 26.18 -1.91 9.18
CA SER A 45 26.19 -1.91 10.63
C SER A 45 25.01 -1.07 11.09
N SER A 46 24.23 -1.57 12.03
CA SER A 46 23.17 -0.84 12.70
C SER A 46 23.66 0.54 13.12
N LYS A 47 22.84 1.58 12.92
CA LYS A 47 23.17 2.96 13.28
C LYS A 47 22.11 3.46 14.25
N ILE A 48 22.53 3.78 15.47
CA ILE A 48 21.67 4.40 16.48
C ILE A 48 21.33 5.83 16.05
N CYS A 49 20.08 6.24 16.28
CA CYS A 49 19.63 7.61 16.05
C CYS A 49 20.19 8.54 17.14
N ILE A 50 21.24 9.27 16.82
CA ILE A 50 21.92 10.19 17.73
C ILE A 50 21.88 11.60 17.13
N ASN A 51 21.48 12.59 17.94
CA ASN A 51 21.39 13.99 17.51
C ASN A 51 20.56 14.19 16.22
N GLY A 52 19.51 13.38 16.03
CA GLY A 52 18.62 13.48 14.87
C GLY A 52 19.08 12.73 13.63
N TYR A 53 20.13 11.90 13.72
CA TYR A 53 20.65 11.13 12.58
C TYR A 53 21.04 9.70 12.94
N ALA A 54 20.67 8.76 12.09
CA ALA A 54 21.18 7.39 12.06
C ALA A 54 22.10 7.23 10.83
N GLY A 55 23.40 7.50 11.03
CA GLY A 55 24.33 7.69 9.92
C GLY A 55 23.99 8.94 9.10
N LYS A 56 23.63 8.80 7.83
CA LYS A 56 23.21 9.93 6.96
C LYS A 56 21.69 10.22 6.98
N TYR A 57 20.92 9.34 7.59
CA TYR A 57 19.46 9.37 7.55
C TYR A 57 18.90 10.19 8.74
N PRO A 58 18.13 11.25 8.49
CA PRO A 58 17.40 11.96 9.54
C PRO A 58 16.46 11.02 10.28
N CYS A 59 16.41 11.11 11.59
CA CYS A 59 15.58 10.24 12.42
C CYS A 59 15.15 10.89 13.73
N ASN A 60 14.08 10.38 14.28
CA ASN A 60 13.65 10.66 15.65
C ASN A 60 12.96 9.41 16.20
N GLY A 61 13.51 8.83 17.28
CA GLY A 61 12.93 7.69 17.95
C GLY A 61 13.06 6.35 17.21
N PHE A 62 13.84 6.27 16.12
CA PHE A 62 14.07 5.04 15.35
C PHE A 62 15.53 4.87 14.96
N ASP A 63 16.07 3.70 15.25
CA ASP A 63 17.42 3.28 14.85
C ASP A 63 17.37 2.56 13.50
N LEU A 64 18.39 2.74 12.65
CA LEU A 64 18.60 1.88 11.49
C LEU A 64 19.21 0.55 11.96
N VAL A 65 18.54 -0.56 11.68
CA VAL A 65 19.04 -1.90 12.02
C VAL A 65 19.80 -2.51 10.86
N GLY A 66 19.24 -2.43 9.65
CA GLY A 66 19.85 -2.96 8.43
C GLY A 66 19.18 -2.42 7.18
N ASN A 67 19.81 -2.63 6.04
CA ASN A 67 19.25 -2.28 4.74
C ASN A 67 19.77 -3.20 3.64
N LEU A 68 19.06 -3.28 2.53
CA LEU A 68 19.53 -3.82 1.26
C LEU A 68 19.29 -2.77 0.17
N SER A 69 20.34 -2.48 -0.58
CA SER A 69 20.30 -1.61 -1.76
C SER A 69 19.52 -2.24 -2.91
N LEU A 70 19.17 -1.44 -3.92
CA LEU A 70 18.58 -1.93 -5.16
C LEU A 70 19.46 -2.97 -5.85
N ASP A 71 20.79 -2.78 -5.85
CA ASP A 71 21.74 -3.73 -6.44
C ASP A 71 21.73 -5.09 -5.71
N GLU A 72 21.65 -5.07 -4.36
CA GLU A 72 21.56 -6.29 -3.56
C GLU A 72 20.21 -7.00 -3.76
N LEU A 73 19.15 -6.24 -4.02
CA LEU A 73 17.81 -6.75 -4.40
C LEU A 73 17.72 -7.15 -5.89
N LYS A 74 18.76 -6.82 -6.69
CA LYS A 74 18.86 -7.11 -8.14
C LYS A 74 17.76 -6.47 -8.97
N THR A 75 17.43 -5.24 -8.68
CA THR A 75 16.39 -4.46 -9.36
C THR A 75 16.81 -3.00 -9.50
N SER A 76 16.08 -2.23 -10.30
CA SER A 76 16.29 -0.78 -10.41
C SER A 76 15.27 0.04 -9.58
N MET A 77 14.22 -0.59 -9.07
CA MET A 77 13.28 0.05 -8.15
C MET A 77 12.51 -0.98 -7.32
N VAL A 78 11.97 -0.53 -6.20
CA VAL A 78 11.04 -1.29 -5.37
C VAL A 78 9.73 -0.53 -5.20
N ASN A 79 8.68 -1.25 -4.83
CA ASN A 79 7.37 -0.67 -4.53
C ASN A 79 6.83 -1.21 -3.19
N ASP A 80 5.65 -1.84 -3.14
CA ASP A 80 5.06 -2.30 -1.88
C ASP A 80 5.86 -3.42 -1.22
N ASN A 81 5.64 -3.60 0.08
CA ASN A 81 6.24 -4.68 0.85
C ASN A 81 5.25 -5.25 1.87
N TRP A 82 5.47 -6.54 2.22
CA TRP A 82 4.73 -7.20 3.28
C TRP A 82 5.61 -8.17 4.05
N GLY A 83 5.30 -8.37 5.33
CA GLY A 83 6.04 -9.28 6.20
C GLY A 83 5.41 -10.66 6.33
N TRP A 84 6.24 -11.68 6.54
CA TRP A 84 5.85 -13.02 6.97
C TRP A 84 6.75 -13.53 8.08
N THR A 85 6.15 -14.11 9.11
CA THR A 85 6.87 -14.82 10.17
C THR A 85 6.59 -16.31 10.09
N ASP A 86 7.63 -17.12 9.93
CA ASP A 86 7.52 -18.58 10.03
C ASP A 86 7.23 -18.96 11.48
N LYS A 87 6.00 -19.34 11.75
CA LYS A 87 5.53 -19.70 13.09
C LYS A 87 6.21 -20.93 13.69
N GLU A 88 6.90 -21.75 12.87
CA GLU A 88 7.59 -22.95 13.37
C GLU A 88 8.94 -22.62 14.02
N ASN A 89 9.62 -21.58 13.58
CA ASN A 89 10.96 -21.23 14.05
C ASN A 89 11.16 -19.76 14.43
N GLY A 90 10.12 -18.91 14.21
CA GLY A 90 10.16 -17.46 14.50
C GLY A 90 10.96 -16.63 13.51
N ASN A 91 11.44 -17.21 12.41
CA ASN A 91 12.15 -16.47 11.38
C ASN A 91 11.23 -15.48 10.66
N GLU A 92 11.74 -14.27 10.43
CA GLU A 92 11.01 -13.19 9.77
C GLU A 92 11.53 -12.98 8.35
N TYR A 93 10.60 -12.77 7.43
CA TYR A 93 10.88 -12.54 6.01
C TYR A 93 10.10 -11.34 5.51
N VAL A 94 10.71 -10.62 4.55
CA VAL A 94 10.06 -9.54 3.81
C VAL A 94 9.86 -9.99 2.37
N LEU A 95 8.66 -9.76 1.88
CA LEU A 95 8.28 -9.83 0.49
C LEU A 95 8.26 -8.39 -0.02
N ILE A 96 9.09 -8.07 -0.99
CA ILE A 96 9.18 -6.72 -1.54
C ILE A 96 8.94 -6.74 -3.05
N GLY A 97 8.01 -5.93 -3.50
CA GLY A 97 7.73 -5.79 -4.92
C GLY A 97 8.90 -5.11 -5.63
N VAL A 98 9.32 -5.70 -6.73
CA VAL A 98 10.36 -5.19 -7.64
C VAL A 98 9.82 -5.19 -9.07
N LEU A 99 10.48 -4.52 -9.99
CA LEU A 99 10.03 -4.48 -11.39
C LEU A 99 9.78 -5.88 -11.97
N GLU A 100 10.69 -6.80 -11.71
CA GLU A 100 10.72 -8.14 -12.31
C GLU A 100 9.78 -9.13 -11.61
N GLY A 101 9.28 -8.81 -10.40
CA GLY A 101 8.47 -9.73 -9.61
C GLY A 101 8.39 -9.35 -8.14
N THR A 102 8.53 -10.34 -7.26
CA THR A 102 8.59 -10.17 -5.80
C THR A 102 9.90 -10.75 -5.28
N ALA A 103 10.75 -9.89 -4.75
CA ALA A 103 11.97 -10.32 -4.07
C ALA A 103 11.64 -10.80 -2.64
N ILE A 104 12.34 -11.82 -2.18
CA ILE A 104 12.19 -12.39 -0.84
C ILE A 104 13.46 -12.14 -0.07
N VAL A 105 13.34 -11.58 1.13
CA VAL A 105 14.46 -11.22 2.01
C VAL A 105 14.28 -11.88 3.37
N ASP A 106 15.27 -12.61 3.83
CA ASP A 106 15.36 -13.13 5.20
C ASP A 106 15.91 -12.02 6.11
N ILE A 107 15.12 -11.62 7.08
CA ILE A 107 15.46 -10.61 8.10
C ILE A 107 15.54 -11.20 9.51
N SER A 108 15.63 -12.52 9.65
CA SER A 108 15.78 -13.19 10.95
C SER A 108 16.98 -12.67 11.73
N ASN A 109 18.02 -12.24 11.01
CA ASN A 109 19.06 -11.35 11.52
C ASN A 109 18.92 -9.99 10.82
N ALA A 110 18.18 -9.08 11.42
CA ALA A 110 17.87 -7.78 10.83
C ALA A 110 19.10 -6.88 10.58
N GLU A 111 20.22 -7.11 11.29
CA GLU A 111 21.50 -6.40 11.04
C GLU A 111 22.22 -6.90 9.78
N LYS A 112 21.86 -8.08 9.30
CA LYS A 112 22.41 -8.73 8.11
C LYS A 112 21.30 -9.34 7.26
N PRO A 113 20.39 -8.52 6.71
CA PRO A 113 19.31 -9.00 5.86
C PRO A 113 19.89 -9.73 4.65
N LYS A 114 19.20 -10.76 4.17
CA LYS A 114 19.71 -11.63 3.12
C LYS A 114 18.70 -11.79 2.00
N TYR A 115 19.08 -11.41 0.79
CA TYR A 115 18.30 -11.72 -0.41
C TYR A 115 18.21 -13.23 -0.63
N MET A 116 17.00 -13.76 -0.60
CA MET A 116 16.71 -15.19 -0.75
C MET A 116 16.46 -15.56 -2.20
N GLY A 117 15.89 -14.66 -3.00
CA GLY A 117 15.62 -14.90 -4.39
C GLY A 117 14.41 -14.11 -4.89
N LEU A 118 14.04 -14.39 -6.13
CA LEU A 118 12.94 -13.76 -6.84
C LEU A 118 11.81 -14.76 -7.08
N LEU A 119 10.58 -14.35 -6.86
CA LEU A 119 9.39 -14.91 -7.46
C LEU A 119 9.05 -14.06 -8.69
N PRO A 120 9.33 -14.53 -9.91
CA PRO A 120 9.15 -13.75 -11.12
C PRO A 120 7.69 -13.31 -11.33
N SER A 121 7.49 -12.16 -11.97
CA SER A 121 6.18 -11.74 -12.45
C SER A 121 5.59 -12.78 -13.39
N LEU A 122 4.27 -12.98 -13.33
CA LEU A 122 3.60 -13.96 -14.20
C LEU A 122 3.63 -13.55 -15.68
N THR A 123 3.76 -12.26 -15.97
CA THR A 123 3.71 -11.74 -17.34
C THR A 123 4.89 -10.80 -17.60
N GLU A 124 4.67 -9.52 -17.58
CA GLU A 124 5.69 -8.50 -17.85
C GLU A 124 6.14 -7.80 -16.57
N SER A 125 7.21 -7.03 -16.64
CA SER A 125 7.66 -6.16 -15.55
C SER A 125 6.62 -5.08 -15.29
N SER A 126 6.52 -4.64 -14.02
CA SER A 126 5.58 -3.60 -13.62
C SER A 126 6.13 -2.81 -12.44
N GLN A 127 5.92 -1.50 -12.46
CA GLN A 127 6.22 -0.59 -11.35
C GLN A 127 5.21 -0.73 -10.20
N TRP A 128 4.03 -1.29 -10.47
CA TRP A 128 2.94 -1.44 -9.50
C TRP A 128 2.68 -2.90 -9.17
N ARG A 129 2.87 -3.22 -7.91
CA ARG A 129 2.66 -4.55 -7.35
C ARG A 129 2.27 -4.41 -5.90
N ASP A 130 1.21 -5.10 -5.49
CA ASP A 130 0.80 -5.16 -4.10
C ASP A 130 0.84 -6.59 -3.58
N ILE A 131 1.25 -6.75 -2.31
CA ILE A 131 1.56 -8.03 -1.69
C ILE A 131 0.90 -8.10 -0.32
N LYS A 132 0.16 -9.18 -0.07
CA LYS A 132 -0.35 -9.50 1.26
C LYS A 132 -0.07 -10.96 1.58
N VAL A 133 -0.09 -11.31 2.85
CA VAL A 133 0.13 -12.67 3.33
C VAL A 133 -1.09 -13.17 4.08
N TYR A 134 -1.50 -14.40 3.81
CA TYR A 134 -2.51 -15.12 4.58
C TYR A 134 -2.02 -16.52 4.89
N LYS A 135 -2.02 -16.89 6.17
CA LYS A 135 -1.37 -18.13 6.63
C LYS A 135 0.11 -18.16 6.20
N ASP A 136 0.50 -19.19 5.47
CA ASP A 136 1.84 -19.36 4.94
C ASP A 136 1.91 -19.13 3.43
N TYR A 137 1.03 -18.28 2.87
CA TYR A 137 0.98 -17.98 1.44
C TYR A 137 1.06 -16.47 1.19
N ALA A 138 1.87 -16.11 0.21
CA ALA A 138 1.86 -14.77 -0.38
C ALA A 138 0.79 -14.69 -1.47
N PHE A 139 0.07 -13.57 -1.50
CA PHE A 139 -0.92 -13.19 -2.49
C PHE A 139 -0.47 -11.90 -3.14
N ILE A 140 -0.25 -11.93 -4.45
CA ILE A 140 0.41 -10.86 -5.18
C ILE A 140 -0.45 -10.49 -6.38
N VAL A 141 -0.76 -9.20 -6.51
CA VAL A 141 -1.37 -8.60 -7.69
C VAL A 141 -0.40 -7.64 -8.36
N SER A 142 -0.64 -7.30 -9.63
CA SER A 142 0.15 -6.34 -10.38
C SER A 142 -0.67 -5.72 -11.49
N GLU A 143 -0.30 -4.51 -11.89
CA GLU A 143 -0.82 -3.87 -13.10
C GLU A 143 -0.23 -4.44 -14.39
N ALA A 144 0.78 -5.30 -14.32
CA ALA A 144 1.27 -6.04 -15.47
C ALA A 144 0.10 -6.72 -16.21
N LYS A 145 0.06 -6.58 -17.52
CA LYS A 145 -1.08 -7.00 -18.34
C LYS A 145 -1.44 -8.48 -18.14
N ASN A 146 -2.67 -8.73 -17.71
CA ASN A 146 -3.21 -10.07 -17.42
C ASN A 146 -2.42 -10.85 -16.35
N HIS A 147 -1.82 -10.15 -15.39
CA HIS A 147 -1.07 -10.78 -14.31
C HIS A 147 -1.96 -11.69 -13.44
N GLY A 148 -3.15 -11.21 -13.07
CA GLY A 148 -4.02 -11.92 -12.15
C GLY A 148 -3.52 -11.89 -10.70
N LEU A 149 -4.01 -12.85 -9.91
CA LEU A 149 -3.56 -13.11 -8.54
C LEU A 149 -2.54 -14.25 -8.58
N GLN A 150 -1.32 -13.95 -8.20
CA GLN A 150 -0.22 -14.91 -8.05
C GLN A 150 -0.16 -15.36 -6.60
N ILE A 151 -0.14 -16.67 -6.35
CA ILE A 151 -0.10 -17.25 -5.01
C ILE A 151 1.13 -18.12 -4.86
N PHE A 152 1.88 -17.91 -3.76
CA PHE A 152 3.13 -18.61 -3.49
C PHE A 152 3.17 -19.13 -2.06
N ASN A 153 3.52 -20.42 -1.89
CA ASN A 153 3.68 -21.07 -0.59
C ASN A 153 5.03 -20.71 0.03
N LEU A 154 5.01 -19.88 1.05
CA LEU A 154 6.18 -19.34 1.74
C LEU A 154 7.03 -20.41 2.44
N LYS A 155 6.46 -21.56 2.78
CA LYS A 155 7.22 -22.70 3.33
C LYS A 155 8.31 -23.20 2.37
N LYS A 156 8.21 -22.93 1.09
CA LYS A 156 9.23 -23.26 0.09
C LYS A 156 10.54 -22.48 0.25
N ILE A 157 10.52 -21.38 1.01
CA ILE A 157 11.72 -20.58 1.33
C ILE A 157 12.64 -21.34 2.30
N LYS A 158 12.06 -22.21 3.14
CA LYS A 158 12.81 -22.95 4.16
C LYS A 158 13.98 -23.74 3.56
N ASN A 159 15.11 -23.69 4.28
CA ASN A 159 16.34 -24.40 3.92
C ASN A 159 16.96 -23.99 2.55
N LYS A 160 16.54 -22.87 1.96
CA LYS A 160 17.21 -22.31 0.79
C LYS A 160 18.44 -21.51 1.20
N LEU A 161 19.52 -21.63 0.44
CA LEU A 161 20.76 -20.90 0.71
C LEU A 161 20.73 -19.43 0.21
N GLY A 162 19.68 -19.05 -0.53
CA GLY A 162 19.51 -17.76 -1.17
C GLY A 162 19.92 -17.73 -2.65
N GLY A 163 19.51 -16.67 -3.34
CA GLY A 163 19.85 -16.44 -4.76
C GLY A 163 19.15 -17.37 -5.74
N VAL A 164 17.96 -17.88 -5.41
CA VAL A 164 17.17 -18.79 -6.25
C VAL A 164 15.93 -18.10 -6.81
N ASP A 165 15.47 -18.52 -7.97
CA ASP A 165 14.15 -18.15 -8.45
C ASP A 165 13.11 -19.13 -7.90
N PHE A 166 11.98 -18.59 -7.46
CA PHE A 166 10.86 -19.36 -6.94
C PHE A 166 9.80 -19.57 -8.03
N GLU A 167 9.00 -20.60 -7.86
CA GLU A 167 7.91 -20.92 -8.77
C GLU A 167 6.55 -20.69 -8.09
N THR A 168 5.63 -20.09 -8.84
CA THR A 168 4.25 -19.85 -8.42
C THR A 168 3.52 -21.17 -8.15
N ASP A 169 2.70 -21.21 -7.10
CA ASP A 169 1.90 -22.39 -6.76
C ASP A 169 0.52 -22.38 -7.42
N PHE A 170 -0.14 -21.24 -7.42
CA PHE A 170 -1.47 -21.08 -7.98
C PHE A 170 -1.64 -19.71 -8.64
N VAL A 171 -2.51 -19.62 -9.64
CA VAL A 171 -2.81 -18.40 -10.38
C VAL A 171 -4.30 -18.28 -10.63
N LEU A 172 -4.89 -17.12 -10.36
CA LEU A 172 -6.26 -16.78 -10.71
C LEU A 172 -6.25 -15.55 -11.64
N THR A 173 -6.64 -15.73 -12.91
CA THR A 173 -6.49 -14.69 -13.95
C THR A 173 -7.80 -14.05 -14.40
N ASP A 174 -8.94 -14.46 -13.84
CA ASP A 174 -10.28 -14.10 -14.32
C ASP A 174 -10.62 -12.60 -14.26
N PHE A 175 -9.85 -11.80 -13.51
CA PHE A 175 -10.04 -10.35 -13.39
C PHE A 175 -9.00 -9.52 -14.17
N GLY A 176 -7.99 -10.16 -14.78
CA GLY A 176 -6.93 -9.53 -15.56
C GLY A 176 -5.80 -8.97 -14.67
N SER A 177 -5.44 -7.70 -14.82
CA SER A 177 -4.52 -6.99 -13.91
C SER A 177 -5.29 -6.35 -12.76
N ALA A 178 -4.58 -5.97 -11.70
CA ALA A 178 -5.14 -5.22 -10.57
C ALA A 178 -4.07 -4.34 -9.92
N HIS A 179 -4.52 -3.30 -9.23
CA HIS A 179 -3.64 -2.34 -8.57
C HIS A 179 -3.30 -2.80 -7.15
N ASN A 180 -4.29 -2.98 -6.27
CA ASN A 180 -4.09 -3.33 -4.88
C ASN A 180 -4.88 -4.58 -4.45
N ILE A 181 -4.46 -5.18 -3.32
CA ILE A 181 -5.11 -6.30 -2.66
C ILE A 181 -5.17 -6.07 -1.15
N PHE A 182 -6.31 -6.34 -0.53
CA PHE A 182 -6.46 -6.44 0.92
C PHE A 182 -6.93 -7.85 1.30
N ILE A 183 -6.50 -8.34 2.47
CA ILE A 183 -6.94 -9.64 2.98
C ILE A 183 -7.58 -9.46 4.35
N ASN A 184 -8.83 -9.91 4.50
CA ASN A 184 -9.44 -10.10 5.81
C ASN A 184 -9.16 -11.53 6.27
N GLU A 185 -8.17 -11.68 7.15
CA GLU A 185 -7.74 -12.98 7.65
C GLU A 185 -8.82 -13.71 8.45
N GLU A 186 -9.69 -12.98 9.17
CA GLU A 186 -10.78 -13.57 9.96
C GLU A 186 -11.81 -14.27 9.06
N SER A 187 -12.10 -13.73 7.87
CA SER A 187 -13.08 -14.30 6.94
C SER A 187 -12.46 -15.25 5.91
N GLY A 188 -11.14 -15.18 5.69
CA GLY A 188 -10.45 -15.93 4.64
C GLY A 188 -10.81 -15.44 3.23
N PHE A 189 -11.01 -14.13 3.08
CA PHE A 189 -11.26 -13.47 1.81
C PHE A 189 -10.16 -12.46 1.47
N ALA A 190 -9.76 -12.47 0.19
CA ALA A 190 -9.01 -11.39 -0.43
C ALA A 190 -9.95 -10.49 -1.23
N TYR A 191 -9.61 -9.21 -1.26
CA TYR A 191 -10.31 -8.15 -1.97
C TYR A 191 -9.32 -7.48 -2.90
N VAL A 192 -9.61 -7.52 -4.20
CA VAL A 192 -8.71 -7.00 -5.24
C VAL A 192 -9.34 -5.76 -5.85
N PHE A 193 -8.54 -4.71 -6.04
CA PHE A 193 -8.97 -3.39 -6.48
C PHE A 193 -8.31 -2.99 -7.79
N GLY A 194 -8.94 -2.06 -8.51
CA GLY A 194 -8.40 -1.53 -9.75
C GLY A 194 -8.35 -2.54 -10.90
N SER A 195 -9.19 -3.58 -10.86
CA SER A 195 -9.25 -4.59 -11.91
C SER A 195 -10.14 -4.16 -13.07
N LYS A 196 -10.17 -4.95 -14.16
CA LYS A 196 -11.03 -4.66 -15.32
C LYS A 196 -12.48 -5.10 -15.16
N ILE A 197 -12.78 -5.90 -14.13
CA ILE A 197 -14.15 -6.31 -13.82
C ILE A 197 -14.74 -5.40 -12.73
N PHE A 198 -16.06 -5.41 -12.59
CA PHE A 198 -16.80 -4.53 -11.67
C PHE A 198 -16.45 -3.03 -11.80
N LYS A 199 -16.02 -2.58 -13.02
CA LYS A 199 -15.61 -1.19 -13.29
C LYS A 199 -14.50 -0.67 -12.35
N GLY A 200 -13.53 -1.53 -12.00
CA GLY A 200 -12.47 -1.18 -11.06
C GLY A 200 -12.86 -1.29 -9.60
N GLY A 201 -14.10 -1.72 -9.30
CA GLY A 201 -14.58 -1.98 -7.95
C GLY A 201 -13.99 -3.26 -7.35
N PRO A 202 -14.25 -3.53 -6.06
CA PRO A 202 -13.66 -4.69 -5.38
C PRO A 202 -14.14 -6.02 -5.95
N VAL A 203 -13.18 -6.93 -6.17
CA VAL A 203 -13.41 -8.33 -6.48
C VAL A 203 -13.23 -9.15 -5.22
N PHE A 204 -14.20 -9.98 -4.86
CA PHE A 204 -14.17 -10.79 -3.64
C PHE A 204 -13.71 -12.22 -3.97
N ILE A 205 -12.58 -12.62 -3.43
CA ILE A 205 -11.93 -13.90 -3.69
C ILE A 205 -11.89 -14.72 -2.41
N ASN A 206 -12.47 -15.91 -2.43
CA ASN A 206 -12.32 -16.86 -1.34
C ASN A 206 -10.92 -17.47 -1.40
N ILE A 207 -10.15 -17.30 -0.34
CA ILE A 207 -8.78 -17.77 -0.18
C ILE A 207 -8.62 -18.71 1.02
N SER A 208 -9.73 -19.24 1.55
CA SER A 208 -9.70 -20.16 2.70
C SER A 208 -8.84 -21.40 2.43
N ASP A 209 -8.83 -21.86 1.17
CA ASP A 209 -7.85 -22.77 0.61
C ASP A 209 -7.08 -22.03 -0.50
N PRO A 210 -5.81 -21.60 -0.23
CA PRO A 210 -5.04 -20.79 -1.17
C PRO A 210 -4.83 -21.41 -2.55
N GLU A 211 -4.68 -22.72 -2.64
CA GLU A 211 -4.41 -23.43 -3.91
C GLU A 211 -5.69 -23.74 -4.71
N SER A 212 -6.87 -23.35 -4.18
CA SER A 212 -8.17 -23.44 -4.86
C SER A 212 -8.96 -22.12 -4.78
N SER A 213 -8.27 -21.00 -4.71
CA SER A 213 -8.87 -19.67 -4.64
C SER A 213 -9.82 -19.41 -5.81
N ASN A 214 -10.96 -18.79 -5.54
CA ASN A 214 -11.97 -18.50 -6.55
C ASN A 214 -12.74 -17.19 -6.28
N ILE A 215 -13.22 -16.54 -7.34
CA ILE A 215 -14.07 -15.36 -7.24
C ILE A 215 -15.46 -15.77 -6.78
N GLU A 216 -15.94 -15.18 -5.69
CA GLU A 216 -17.32 -15.40 -5.19
C GLU A 216 -18.25 -14.21 -5.43
N GLY A 217 -17.71 -13.03 -5.74
CA GLY A 217 -18.49 -11.84 -5.98
C GLY A 217 -17.64 -10.61 -6.23
N GLY A 218 -18.27 -9.47 -6.14
CA GLY A 218 -17.66 -8.17 -6.29
C GLY A 218 -18.72 -7.07 -6.17
N TYR A 219 -18.29 -5.82 -6.25
CA TYR A 219 -19.19 -4.68 -6.20
C TYR A 219 -18.82 -3.64 -7.24
N GLU A 220 -19.80 -3.29 -8.08
CA GLU A 220 -19.66 -2.23 -9.07
C GLU A 220 -20.18 -0.92 -8.49
N PHE A 221 -19.34 0.11 -8.46
CA PHE A 221 -19.70 1.47 -8.07
C PHE A 221 -19.35 2.45 -9.21
N LYS A 222 -19.60 3.75 -9.00
CA LYS A 222 -19.36 4.76 -10.04
C LYS A 222 -17.88 4.93 -10.36
N GLU A 223 -17.05 4.90 -9.32
CA GLU A 223 -15.68 5.32 -9.34
C GLU A 223 -14.73 4.14 -9.16
N TYR A 224 -13.52 4.28 -9.68
CA TYR A 224 -12.41 3.37 -9.48
C TYR A 224 -12.04 3.27 -8.00
N VAL A 225 -11.76 2.06 -7.54
CA VAL A 225 -11.24 1.81 -6.19
C VAL A 225 -9.73 1.65 -6.26
N HIS A 226 -9.03 2.53 -5.57
CA HIS A 226 -7.58 2.43 -5.46
C HIS A 226 -7.19 1.42 -4.38
N ASP A 227 -7.69 1.60 -3.16
CA ASP A 227 -7.44 0.71 -2.03
C ASP A 227 -8.65 0.67 -1.09
N ALA A 228 -8.68 -0.30 -0.17
CA ALA A 228 -9.69 -0.40 0.87
C ALA A 228 -9.19 -1.19 2.07
N GLN A 229 -9.77 -0.94 3.24
CA GLN A 229 -9.64 -1.83 4.38
C GLN A 229 -10.96 -2.53 4.69
N ILE A 230 -10.89 -3.85 4.95
CA ILE A 230 -12.04 -4.69 5.25
C ILE A 230 -11.84 -5.36 6.59
N ILE A 231 -12.81 -5.22 7.48
CA ILE A 231 -12.72 -5.70 8.85
C ILE A 231 -14.00 -6.41 9.28
N ASN A 232 -13.88 -7.34 10.22
CA ASN A 232 -15.01 -7.79 11.01
C ASN A 232 -15.29 -6.70 12.06
N TYR A 233 -16.31 -5.89 11.82
CA TYR A 233 -16.57 -4.65 12.54
C TYR A 233 -16.89 -4.89 14.02
N LYS A 234 -16.14 -4.23 14.90
CA LYS A 234 -16.30 -4.25 16.35
C LYS A 234 -16.43 -2.82 16.91
N GLY A 235 -16.76 -1.87 16.04
CA GLY A 235 -16.91 -0.46 16.40
C GLY A 235 -18.25 -0.12 17.06
N PRO A 236 -18.51 1.17 17.28
CA PRO A 236 -19.64 1.65 18.08
C PRO A 236 -21.01 1.52 17.43
N ASP A 237 -21.11 1.30 16.12
CA ASP A 237 -22.42 1.13 15.44
C ASP A 237 -22.95 -0.29 15.62
N GLU A 238 -23.76 -0.50 16.64
CA GLU A 238 -24.29 -1.82 17.00
C GLU A 238 -25.08 -2.52 15.87
N ARG A 239 -25.65 -1.76 14.90
CA ARG A 239 -26.36 -2.31 13.73
C ARG A 239 -25.48 -3.19 12.85
N TYR A 240 -24.18 -2.94 12.88
CA TYR A 240 -23.18 -3.59 12.05
C TYR A 240 -22.16 -4.41 12.84
N PHE A 241 -22.31 -4.52 14.15
CA PHE A 241 -21.39 -5.30 14.98
C PHE A 241 -21.32 -6.76 14.49
N GLY A 242 -20.12 -7.26 14.29
CA GLY A 242 -19.83 -8.61 13.78
C GLY A 242 -20.01 -8.81 12.29
N LYS A 243 -20.45 -7.77 11.54
CA LYS A 243 -20.50 -7.80 10.09
C LYS A 243 -19.14 -7.50 9.48
N GLU A 244 -18.93 -7.98 8.28
CA GLU A 244 -17.76 -7.65 7.49
C GLU A 244 -18.00 -6.35 6.74
N ILE A 245 -17.26 -5.32 7.14
CA ILE A 245 -17.40 -3.95 6.64
C ILE A 245 -16.16 -3.59 5.81
N TYR A 246 -16.44 -3.14 4.61
CA TYR A 246 -15.49 -2.56 3.67
C TYR A 246 -15.56 -1.04 3.76
N VAL A 247 -14.40 -0.39 3.84
CA VAL A 247 -14.24 1.06 3.65
C VAL A 247 -13.22 1.28 2.57
N GLY A 248 -13.69 1.72 1.40
CA GLY A 248 -12.89 1.89 0.19
C GLY A 248 -12.57 3.34 -0.12
N CYS A 249 -11.35 3.56 -0.60
CA CYS A 249 -10.84 4.81 -1.12
C CYS A 249 -11.09 4.82 -2.63
N HIS A 250 -12.14 5.52 -3.05
CA HIS A 250 -12.53 5.63 -4.44
C HIS A 250 -11.91 6.89 -5.04
N GLY A 251 -10.69 6.74 -5.57
CA GLY A 251 -9.92 7.81 -6.17
C GLY A 251 -10.40 8.14 -7.58
N SER A 252 -10.52 9.42 -7.88
CA SER A 252 -10.79 9.90 -9.24
C SER A 252 -10.13 11.25 -9.47
N GLN A 253 -9.53 11.40 -10.62
CA GLN A 253 -8.95 12.69 -11.05
C GLN A 253 -9.95 13.55 -11.82
N SER A 254 -10.99 12.93 -12.37
CA SER A 254 -11.99 13.57 -13.24
C SER A 254 -13.34 13.78 -12.57
N SER A 255 -13.59 13.13 -11.45
CA SER A 255 -14.86 13.19 -10.74
C SER A 255 -14.66 13.36 -9.22
N GLU A 256 -15.60 12.96 -8.43
CA GLU A 256 -15.60 13.12 -6.97
C GLU A 256 -14.80 12.00 -6.31
N ASN A 257 -13.90 12.36 -5.41
CA ASN A 257 -13.20 11.41 -4.54
C ASN A 257 -14.08 11.04 -3.36
N LEU A 258 -14.22 9.73 -3.08
CA LEU A 258 -15.17 9.22 -2.11
C LEU A 258 -14.53 8.20 -1.16
N ILE A 259 -15.01 8.21 0.08
CA ILE A 259 -15.00 7.03 0.94
C ILE A 259 -16.33 6.31 0.74
N VAL A 260 -16.26 5.02 0.44
CA VAL A 260 -17.45 4.18 0.22
C VAL A 260 -17.49 3.08 1.26
N ILE A 261 -18.62 2.95 1.96
CA ILE A 261 -18.80 1.95 3.02
C ILE A 261 -19.81 0.90 2.56
N LEU A 262 -19.38 -0.38 2.58
CA LEU A 262 -20.23 -1.52 2.19
C LEU A 262 -20.33 -2.54 3.33
N ASP A 263 -21.49 -3.17 3.47
CA ASP A 263 -21.65 -4.45 4.15
C ASP A 263 -21.36 -5.57 3.12
N VAL A 264 -20.23 -6.23 3.26
CA VAL A 264 -19.74 -7.30 2.37
C VAL A 264 -19.83 -8.68 3.04
N THR A 265 -20.57 -8.80 4.13
CA THR A 265 -20.80 -10.07 4.85
C THR A 265 -21.33 -11.15 3.90
N ASN A 266 -22.25 -10.79 3.01
CA ASN A 266 -22.69 -11.67 1.93
C ASN A 266 -22.01 -11.28 0.62
N LYS A 267 -21.00 -12.03 0.20
CA LYS A 267 -20.18 -11.79 -0.99
C LYS A 267 -20.97 -11.74 -2.30
N LYS A 268 -22.12 -12.46 -2.35
CA LYS A 268 -23.01 -12.50 -3.53
C LYS A 268 -24.02 -11.36 -3.55
N ASN A 269 -24.19 -10.65 -2.44
CA ASN A 269 -25.14 -9.55 -2.34
C ASN A 269 -24.61 -8.46 -1.40
N PRO A 270 -23.48 -7.82 -1.75
CA PRO A 270 -22.95 -6.71 -0.97
C PRO A 270 -23.93 -5.54 -0.97
N LYS A 271 -23.94 -4.76 0.10
CA LYS A 271 -24.87 -3.65 0.28
C LYS A 271 -24.12 -2.35 0.52
N LEU A 272 -24.46 -1.32 -0.25
CA LEU A 272 -24.03 0.03 0.06
C LEU A 272 -24.65 0.48 1.38
N ILE A 273 -23.82 0.91 2.32
CA ILE A 273 -24.25 1.56 3.55
C ILE A 273 -24.26 3.08 3.34
N SER A 274 -23.13 3.64 2.93
CA SER A 274 -23.00 5.07 2.69
C SER A 274 -21.81 5.40 1.79
N SER A 275 -21.75 6.64 1.33
CA SER A 275 -20.57 7.22 0.68
C SER A 275 -20.43 8.68 1.07
N LEU A 276 -19.20 9.16 1.19
CA LEU A 276 -18.88 10.52 1.64
C LEU A 276 -17.72 11.08 0.84
N SER A 277 -17.88 12.30 0.31
CA SER A 277 -16.79 13.10 -0.23
C SER A 277 -16.16 13.97 0.87
N TYR A 278 -15.00 14.54 0.57
CA TYR A 278 -14.27 15.42 1.49
C TYR A 278 -13.68 16.62 0.74
N PRO A 279 -13.45 17.75 1.44
CA PRO A 279 -12.93 18.96 0.81
C PRO A 279 -11.46 18.80 0.41
N ASP A 280 -11.01 19.61 -0.57
CA ASP A 280 -9.63 19.65 -1.05
C ASP A 280 -9.09 18.27 -1.46
N SER A 281 -9.94 17.43 -2.04
CA SER A 281 -9.56 16.10 -2.50
C SER A 281 -8.76 16.16 -3.80
N GLY A 282 -7.63 15.47 -3.83
CA GLY A 282 -6.81 15.22 -5.02
C GLY A 282 -7.10 13.84 -5.58
N PHE A 283 -6.79 12.80 -4.78
CA PHE A 283 -7.02 11.40 -5.11
C PHE A 283 -7.14 10.56 -3.83
N ALA A 284 -8.32 10.05 -3.53
CA ALA A 284 -8.55 9.18 -2.38
C ALA A 284 -7.74 7.89 -2.54
N HIS A 285 -6.62 7.80 -1.82
CA HIS A 285 -5.58 6.82 -2.08
C HIS A 285 -5.74 5.57 -1.19
N GLN A 286 -5.40 5.68 0.09
CA GLN A 286 -5.37 4.56 1.02
C GLN A 286 -5.86 5.01 2.39
N GLY A 287 -6.52 4.13 3.13
CA GLY A 287 -6.95 4.44 4.48
C GLY A 287 -6.98 3.24 5.41
N THR A 288 -6.96 3.52 6.69
CA THR A 288 -6.87 2.51 7.75
C THR A 288 -7.78 2.84 8.93
N PHE A 289 -8.35 1.82 9.56
CA PHE A 289 -9.14 1.98 10.79
C PHE A 289 -8.24 2.23 12.01
N SER A 290 -8.76 3.04 12.94
CA SER A 290 -8.28 2.98 14.33
C SER A 290 -8.61 1.63 14.96
N LYS A 291 -7.87 1.23 16.00
CA LYS A 291 -8.02 -0.05 16.71
C LYS A 291 -9.47 -0.32 17.18
N GLU A 292 -10.20 0.74 17.54
CA GLU A 292 -11.59 0.64 18.02
C GLU A 292 -12.61 0.60 16.87
N HIS A 293 -12.18 0.58 15.62
CA HIS A 293 -13.02 0.65 14.43
C HIS A 293 -13.98 1.86 14.40
N LYS A 294 -13.63 2.89 15.14
CA LYS A 294 -14.44 4.12 15.24
C LYS A 294 -14.00 5.16 14.23
N TYR A 295 -12.71 5.30 14.02
CA TYR A 295 -12.15 6.29 13.11
C TYR A 295 -11.51 5.60 11.91
N PHE A 296 -11.58 6.29 10.77
CA PHE A 296 -10.86 5.92 9.56
C PHE A 296 -9.93 7.06 9.18
N LEU A 297 -8.66 6.75 9.00
CA LEU A 297 -7.60 7.68 8.63
C LEU A 297 -7.34 7.52 7.14
N LEU A 298 -7.58 8.56 6.36
CA LEU A 298 -7.39 8.58 4.91
C LEU A 298 -6.19 9.44 4.53
N GLY A 299 -5.32 8.91 3.68
CA GLY A 299 -4.34 9.66 2.89
C GLY A 299 -4.90 10.00 1.51
N ASP A 300 -4.57 11.19 1.03
CA ASP A 300 -4.88 11.66 -0.33
C ASP A 300 -3.55 11.90 -1.06
N GLU A 301 -3.29 11.19 -2.15
CA GLU A 301 -1.97 11.17 -2.78
C GLU A 301 -1.68 12.39 -3.67
N LEU A 302 -2.72 13.11 -4.11
CA LEU A 302 -2.53 14.19 -5.09
C LEU A 302 -2.93 15.58 -4.57
N ASP A 303 -3.33 15.71 -3.33
CA ASP A 303 -3.75 17.00 -2.79
C ASP A 303 -2.57 17.97 -2.59
N GLU A 304 -1.37 17.49 -2.27
CA GLU A 304 -0.15 18.31 -2.23
C GLU A 304 0.19 18.85 -3.62
N ILE A 305 0.09 18.03 -4.66
CA ILE A 305 0.34 18.43 -6.05
C ILE A 305 -0.72 19.43 -6.50
N LYS A 306 -1.98 19.13 -6.21
CA LYS A 306 -3.13 19.89 -6.73
C LYS A 306 -3.31 21.25 -6.03
N TYR A 307 -3.03 21.32 -4.75
CA TYR A 307 -3.30 22.51 -3.93
C TYR A 307 -2.04 23.16 -3.35
N GLY A 308 -0.87 22.54 -3.49
CA GLY A 308 0.37 23.03 -2.89
C GLY A 308 0.34 22.99 -1.38
N SER A 309 -0.41 22.05 -0.81
CA SER A 309 -0.54 21.90 0.65
C SER A 309 0.66 21.12 1.21
N LYS A 310 0.76 21.06 2.53
CA LYS A 310 1.55 20.07 3.25
C LYS A 310 0.77 18.76 3.31
N THR A 311 1.44 17.67 3.66
CA THR A 311 0.84 16.36 3.96
C THR A 311 -0.39 16.49 4.86
N LYS A 312 -1.45 15.74 4.55
CA LYS A 312 -2.71 15.75 5.32
C LYS A 312 -3.20 14.33 5.56
N THR A 313 -3.63 14.07 6.78
CA THR A 313 -4.45 12.89 7.07
C THR A 313 -5.87 13.35 7.38
N PHE A 314 -6.84 12.81 6.65
CA PHE A 314 -8.27 13.08 6.86
C PHE A 314 -8.83 12.04 7.83
N ILE A 315 -9.39 12.48 8.95
CA ILE A 315 -9.91 11.60 9.99
C ILE A 315 -11.43 11.61 9.97
N PHE A 316 -12.02 10.47 9.61
CA PHE A 316 -13.46 10.27 9.57
C PHE A 316 -13.93 9.59 10.85
N ASP A 317 -15.02 10.09 11.45
CA ASP A 317 -15.75 9.43 12.55
C ASP A 317 -16.80 8.52 11.94
N LEU A 318 -16.64 7.21 12.14
CA LEU A 318 -17.51 6.14 11.68
C LEU A 318 -18.39 5.58 12.81
N SER A 319 -18.71 6.39 13.82
CA SER A 319 -19.61 5.99 14.91
C SER A 319 -21.01 5.64 14.42
N ASP A 320 -21.43 6.20 13.29
CA ASP A 320 -22.63 5.86 12.53
C ASP A 320 -22.22 5.58 11.09
N LEU A 321 -22.18 4.32 10.69
CA LEU A 321 -21.74 3.92 9.35
C LEU A 321 -22.69 4.39 8.24
N GLU A 322 -23.96 4.69 8.55
CA GLU A 322 -24.91 5.25 7.60
C GLU A 322 -24.76 6.78 7.44
N LYS A 323 -24.10 7.44 8.40
CA LYS A 323 -23.88 8.89 8.43
C LYS A 323 -22.45 9.24 8.87
N PRO A 324 -21.43 8.72 8.18
CA PRO A 324 -20.05 9.06 8.51
C PRO A 324 -19.80 10.56 8.35
N ILE A 325 -18.89 11.10 9.13
CA ILE A 325 -18.52 12.51 9.04
C ILE A 325 -16.99 12.68 9.01
N LEU A 326 -16.52 13.67 8.27
CA LEU A 326 -15.15 14.16 8.42
C LEU A 326 -15.03 14.85 9.78
N SER A 327 -14.30 14.21 10.70
CA SER A 327 -14.13 14.72 12.07
C SER A 327 -13.16 15.89 12.11
N PHE A 328 -12.00 15.75 11.51
CA PHE A 328 -10.98 16.78 11.36
C PHE A 328 -9.93 16.35 10.32
N VAL A 329 -9.06 17.30 9.95
CA VAL A 329 -7.88 17.07 9.13
C VAL A 329 -6.65 17.37 9.97
N SER A 330 -5.70 16.45 9.99
CA SER A 330 -4.41 16.66 10.61
C SER A 330 -3.39 17.07 9.55
N MET A 331 -2.69 18.17 9.79
CA MET A 331 -1.63 18.66 8.91
C MET A 331 -0.28 18.15 9.40
N GLY A 332 0.50 17.57 8.51
CA GLY A 332 1.92 17.30 8.74
C GLY A 332 2.78 18.53 8.50
N ASP A 333 4.08 18.39 8.72
CA ASP A 333 5.05 19.49 8.53
C ASP A 333 5.82 19.41 7.20
N SER A 334 5.67 18.30 6.46
CA SER A 334 6.34 18.05 5.19
C SER A 334 5.56 18.57 3.99
N ASN A 335 6.25 18.87 2.89
CA ASN A 335 5.68 19.10 1.56
C ASN A 335 5.70 17.83 0.70
N ALA A 336 6.15 16.71 1.27
CA ALA A 336 6.14 15.41 0.59
C ALA A 336 4.70 14.95 0.32
N ILE A 337 4.56 13.92 -0.48
CA ILE A 337 3.27 13.28 -0.77
C ILE A 337 3.04 12.16 0.25
N ASP A 338 1.83 12.08 0.84
CA ASP A 338 1.44 10.95 1.68
C ASP A 338 1.08 9.73 0.81
N HIS A 339 1.46 8.53 1.27
CA HIS A 339 1.21 7.30 0.54
C HIS A 339 0.61 6.21 1.46
N ASN A 340 1.27 5.06 1.63
CA ASN A 340 0.70 3.95 2.38
C ASN A 340 0.86 4.13 3.90
N GLY A 341 -0.26 3.96 4.63
CA GLY A 341 -0.29 4.11 6.07
C GLY A 341 -0.99 2.95 6.80
N TYR A 342 -0.40 2.51 7.91
CA TYR A 342 -0.87 1.36 8.69
C TYR A 342 -0.94 1.66 10.18
N VAL A 343 -2.00 1.18 10.82
CA VAL A 343 -2.18 1.32 12.27
C VAL A 343 -1.75 0.05 12.98
N ARG A 344 -0.83 0.20 13.95
CA ARG A 344 -0.50 -0.82 14.94
C ARG A 344 -0.75 -0.25 16.33
N ASP A 345 -1.69 -0.81 17.06
CA ASP A 345 -2.18 -0.30 18.33
C ASP A 345 -2.67 1.16 18.24
N ASN A 346 -2.02 2.10 18.92
CA ASN A 346 -2.32 3.52 18.87
C ASN A 346 -1.30 4.33 18.06
N LEU A 347 -0.52 3.67 17.23
CA LEU A 347 0.45 4.30 16.36
C LEU A 347 0.04 4.14 14.89
N PHE A 348 0.05 5.24 14.17
CA PHE A 348 -0.14 5.30 12.73
C PHE A 348 1.21 5.53 12.06
N TYR A 349 1.64 4.53 11.28
CA TYR A 349 2.87 4.56 10.49
C TYR A 349 2.51 4.95 9.07
N LEU A 350 3.05 6.07 8.59
CA LEU A 350 2.72 6.65 7.30
C LEU A 350 3.98 6.80 6.45
N ALA A 351 4.04 6.12 5.33
CA ALA A 351 5.03 6.40 4.30
C ALA A 351 4.65 7.70 3.59
N SER A 352 5.59 8.64 3.53
CA SER A 352 5.39 9.97 2.97
C SER A 352 6.51 10.27 1.97
N TYR A 353 6.68 9.41 0.98
CA TYR A 353 7.66 9.50 -0.10
C TYR A 353 8.98 10.17 0.32
N THR A 354 9.26 11.40 -0.17
CA THR A 354 10.52 12.13 0.10
C THR A 354 10.73 12.52 1.57
N ALA A 355 9.74 12.32 2.45
CA ALA A 355 9.86 12.54 3.89
C ALA A 355 10.07 11.25 4.69
N GLY A 356 10.25 10.11 4.02
CA GLY A 356 10.42 8.81 4.66
C GLY A 356 9.15 8.31 5.35
N VAL A 357 9.29 7.64 6.50
CA VAL A 357 8.17 7.17 7.30
C VAL A 357 7.99 8.06 8.52
N ARG A 358 6.76 8.52 8.72
CA ARG A 358 6.31 9.32 9.86
C ARG A 358 5.44 8.47 10.78
N VAL A 359 5.60 8.62 12.08
CA VAL A 359 4.84 7.84 13.08
C VAL A 359 4.08 8.79 13.99
N TYR A 360 2.77 8.58 14.05
CA TYR A 360 1.85 9.43 14.78
C TYR A 360 1.16 8.67 15.92
N ASP A 361 1.10 9.27 17.11
CA ASP A 361 0.23 8.82 18.20
C ASP A 361 -1.22 9.26 17.91
N ILE A 362 -2.09 8.26 17.76
CA ILE A 362 -3.52 8.43 17.47
C ILE A 362 -4.41 8.11 18.67
N SER A 363 -3.86 7.99 19.87
CA SER A 363 -4.63 7.68 21.09
C SER A 363 -5.69 8.73 21.43
N ASN A 364 -5.55 9.95 20.91
CA ASN A 364 -6.40 11.10 21.23
C ASN A 364 -7.27 11.60 20.07
N LEU A 365 -7.67 10.73 19.15
CA LEU A 365 -8.53 11.08 17.99
C LEU A 365 -9.84 11.78 18.42
N LYS A 366 -10.41 11.37 19.55
CA LYS A 366 -11.59 12.03 20.13
C LYS A 366 -11.38 13.53 20.42
N SER A 367 -10.19 13.91 20.79
CA SER A 367 -9.80 15.30 21.05
C SER A 367 -9.36 16.05 19.79
N LYS A 368 -9.55 15.43 18.61
CA LYS A 368 -9.15 15.97 17.30
C LYS A 368 -7.66 16.30 17.24
N ASN A 369 -6.84 15.42 17.78
CA ASN A 369 -5.40 15.59 17.84
C ASN A 369 -4.69 14.29 17.52
N ILE A 370 -3.73 14.36 16.62
CA ILE A 370 -2.69 13.35 16.40
C ILE A 370 -1.34 14.05 16.52
N LYS A 371 -0.34 13.35 17.02
CA LYS A 371 0.97 13.90 17.29
C LYS A 371 2.04 13.05 16.65
N GLU A 372 2.91 13.64 15.84
CA GLU A 372 4.12 12.95 15.40
C GLU A 372 4.99 12.62 16.62
N VAL A 373 5.33 11.35 16.78
CA VAL A 373 6.13 10.84 17.90
C VAL A 373 7.47 10.28 17.44
N GLY A 374 7.66 10.14 16.15
CA GLY A 374 8.94 9.73 15.58
C GLY A 374 8.90 9.66 14.07
N PHE A 375 10.08 9.53 13.48
CA PHE A 375 10.23 9.34 12.04
C PHE A 375 11.58 8.69 11.69
N PHE A 376 11.63 8.12 10.49
CA PHE A 376 12.87 7.72 9.85
C PHE A 376 12.80 8.13 8.38
N ASP A 377 13.71 9.03 7.98
CA ASP A 377 13.76 9.56 6.62
C ASP A 377 14.75 8.75 5.77
N THR A 378 14.22 7.95 4.86
CA THR A 378 15.01 7.12 3.93
C THR A 378 15.55 7.92 2.75
N TYR A 379 15.03 9.14 2.51
CA TYR A 379 15.36 9.99 1.37
C TYR A 379 15.89 11.37 1.81
N PRO A 380 17.10 11.45 2.41
CA PRO A 380 17.62 12.65 3.08
C PRO A 380 17.97 13.81 2.15
N LYS A 381 17.69 13.72 0.85
CA LYS A 381 18.02 14.77 -0.14
C LYS A 381 17.14 15.98 -0.03
N ASN A 382 15.84 15.78 0.16
CA ASN A 382 14.84 16.84 0.26
C ASN A 382 13.50 16.27 0.74
N ASN A 383 12.53 17.16 1.04
CA ASN A 383 11.14 16.83 1.39
C ASN A 383 10.19 17.53 0.41
N GLN A 384 10.47 17.45 -0.88
CA GLN A 384 9.66 18.09 -1.93
C GLN A 384 8.51 17.17 -2.36
N THR A 385 7.51 17.77 -2.98
CA THR A 385 6.38 17.07 -3.58
C THR A 385 6.85 16.28 -4.80
N ALA A 386 7.22 15.01 -4.61
CA ALA A 386 7.70 14.11 -5.66
C ALA A 386 7.45 12.65 -5.27
N PHE A 387 7.28 11.78 -6.26
CA PHE A 387 7.09 10.33 -6.11
C PHE A 387 8.45 9.61 -5.99
N GLU A 388 9.23 9.97 -4.96
CA GLU A 388 10.55 9.43 -4.65
C GLU A 388 10.64 9.10 -3.17
N GLY A 389 11.46 8.13 -2.76
CA GLY A 389 11.63 7.77 -1.36
C GLY A 389 10.69 6.67 -0.90
N ALA A 390 10.11 6.79 0.30
CA ALA A 390 9.35 5.74 0.96
C ALA A 390 8.00 5.46 0.30
N TRP A 391 7.86 4.27 -0.29
CA TRP A 391 6.60 3.77 -0.88
C TRP A 391 5.67 3.19 0.17
N SER A 392 6.17 2.30 1.02
CA SER A 392 5.34 1.55 1.97
C SER A 392 6.11 1.21 3.25
N VAL A 393 5.35 0.88 4.30
CA VAL A 393 5.88 0.50 5.60
C VAL A 393 5.12 -0.71 6.16
N TYR A 394 5.84 -1.70 6.67
CA TYR A 394 5.27 -2.85 7.38
C TYR A 394 5.68 -2.84 8.85
N PRO A 395 4.77 -2.50 9.79
CA PRO A 395 5.12 -2.33 11.21
C PRO A 395 4.73 -3.52 12.10
N TYR A 396 4.36 -4.69 11.56
CA TYR A 396 3.64 -5.71 12.32
C TYR A 396 4.51 -6.86 12.87
N PHE A 397 5.82 -6.88 12.64
CA PHE A 397 6.68 -7.91 13.21
C PHE A 397 6.69 -7.87 14.74
N GLU A 398 6.62 -9.05 15.39
CA GLU A 398 6.70 -9.16 16.86
C GLU A 398 8.08 -8.78 17.41
N SER A 399 9.12 -8.90 16.61
CA SER A 399 10.48 -8.44 16.91
C SER A 399 10.61 -6.93 17.04
N GLU A 400 9.55 -6.16 16.72
CA GLU A 400 9.53 -4.70 16.60
C GLU A 400 10.35 -4.18 15.42
N ASN A 401 10.82 -5.06 14.51
CA ASN A 401 11.36 -4.62 13.24
C ASN A 401 10.25 -3.96 12.41
N ILE A 402 10.54 -2.77 11.89
CA ILE A 402 9.67 -2.03 10.98
C ILE A 402 10.41 -2.01 9.64
N VAL A 403 9.71 -2.41 8.59
CA VAL A 403 10.28 -2.48 7.25
C VAL A 403 9.75 -1.33 6.41
N ILE A 404 10.66 -0.69 5.67
CA ILE A 404 10.33 0.40 4.75
C ILE A 404 10.88 0.02 3.38
N SER A 405 10.04 0.09 2.35
CA SER A 405 10.49 0.06 0.97
C SER A 405 10.66 1.50 0.46
N ASP A 406 11.83 1.78 -0.11
CA ASP A 406 12.17 3.09 -0.69
C ASP A 406 12.49 2.90 -2.17
N ILE A 407 11.75 3.57 -3.04
CA ILE A 407 11.81 3.44 -4.50
C ILE A 407 13.25 3.52 -5.03
N ASN A 408 14.01 4.46 -4.49
CA ASN A 408 15.34 4.84 -4.97
C ASN A 408 16.48 4.15 -4.23
N SER A 409 16.22 3.58 -3.04
CA SER A 409 17.28 3.11 -2.13
C SER A 409 17.09 1.66 -1.67
N GLY A 410 15.95 1.02 -1.94
CA GLY A 410 15.69 -0.38 -1.63
C GLY A 410 14.98 -0.62 -0.30
N LEU A 411 15.45 -1.57 0.49
CA LEU A 411 14.83 -2.02 1.73
C LEU A 411 15.54 -1.45 2.95
N PHE A 412 14.77 -0.90 3.89
CA PHE A 412 15.25 -0.49 5.21
C PHE A 412 14.57 -1.28 6.31
N ILE A 413 15.30 -1.61 7.35
CA ILE A 413 14.81 -2.22 8.58
C ILE A 413 15.17 -1.27 9.72
N VAL A 414 14.16 -0.74 10.39
CA VAL A 414 14.33 0.18 11.51
C VAL A 414 13.65 -0.37 12.77
N LYS A 415 14.04 0.13 13.92
CA LYS A 415 13.45 -0.21 15.22
C LYS A 415 13.25 1.03 16.07
N PRO A 416 12.23 1.04 16.97
CA PRO A 416 12.17 2.07 18.01
C PRO A 416 13.47 2.12 18.83
N THR A 417 14.00 3.32 19.03
CA THR A 417 15.18 3.56 19.90
C THR A 417 14.84 3.18 21.33
N LYS A 418 15.73 2.43 21.99
CA LYS A 418 15.55 1.97 23.38
C LYS A 418 15.89 3.05 24.39
#